data_c1635af22f65749241c15a05b387bab3
#
_entry.id   c1635af22f65749241c15a05b387bab3
#
_cell.length_a   1.000
_cell.length_b   1.000
_cell.length_c   1.000
_cell.angle_alpha   90.00
_cell.angle_beta   90.00
_cell.angle_gamma   90.00
#
_symmetry.space_group_name_H-M   'P 1'
#
loop_
_entity.id
_entity.type
_entity.pdbx_description
1 polymer ?
#
loop_
_entity_poly.entity_id
_entity_poly.type
_entity_poly.pdbx_seq_one_letter_code
_entity_poly.pdbx_strand_id
1 'polypeptide(L)' 'MKVMLRKNAIGHLVVYVPKKDLEEEVVSEAETADGKIYTLANGWELAMPVMEEPMKLPQTVEARRL' A
#
# COMPACT_ATOMS: atom_id res chain seq x y z
N MET A 1 6.94 6.30 -6.16
CA MET A 1 7.70 5.04 -6.12
C MET A 1 6.80 3.86 -6.45
N LYS A 2 7.38 2.84 -7.00
CA LYS A 2 6.65 1.63 -7.34
C LYS A 2 6.60 0.70 -6.14
N VAL A 3 5.39 0.29 -5.74
CA VAL A 3 5.20 -0.61 -4.62
C VAL A 3 4.29 -1.75 -5.03
N MET A 4 4.41 -2.88 -4.35
CA MET A 4 3.58 -4.05 -4.59
C MET A 4 2.64 -4.24 -3.41
N LEU A 5 1.35 -4.41 -3.71
CA LEU A 5 0.34 -4.70 -2.70
C LEU A 5 0.04 -6.18 -2.71
N ARG A 6 -0.01 -6.80 -1.53
CA ARG A 6 -0.39 -8.20 -1.39
C ARG A 6 -1.01 -8.44 -0.02
N LYS A 7 -1.63 -9.59 0.16
CA LYS A 7 -2.14 -9.99 1.47
C LYS A 7 -1.21 -11.02 2.09
N ASN A 8 -1.03 -10.91 3.40
CA ASN A 8 -0.26 -11.92 4.14
C ASN A 8 -1.15 -13.11 4.51
N ALA A 9 -0.58 -14.09 5.24
CA ALA A 9 -1.28 -15.32 5.58
C ALA A 9 -2.53 -15.12 6.43
N ILE A 10 -2.61 -14.02 7.18
CA ILE A 10 -3.77 -13.70 8.01
C ILE A 10 -4.75 -12.74 7.32
N GLY A 11 -4.51 -12.44 6.05
CA GLY A 11 -5.42 -11.63 5.23
C GLY A 11 -5.24 -10.13 5.37
N HIS A 12 -4.19 -9.67 6.03
CA HIS A 12 -3.89 -8.24 6.12
C HIS A 12 -3.15 -7.75 4.89
N LEU A 13 -3.43 -6.50 4.50
CA LEU A 13 -2.76 -5.90 3.37
C LEU A 13 -1.31 -5.55 3.73
N VAL A 14 -0.40 -5.90 2.84
CA VAL A 14 1.03 -5.66 3.01
C VAL A 14 1.55 -4.87 1.81
N VAL A 15 2.41 -3.90 2.08
CA VAL A 15 3.08 -3.13 1.03
C VAL A 15 4.55 -3.55 0.98
N TYR A 16 5.01 -3.95 -0.20
CA TYR A 16 6.40 -4.24 -0.45
C TYR A 16 7.01 -3.14 -1.33
N VAL A 17 8.14 -2.58 -0.89
CA VAL A 17 8.87 -1.56 -1.63
C VAL A 17 10.16 -2.18 -2.18
N PRO A 18 10.16 -2.62 -3.45
CA PRO A 18 11.31 -3.33 -4.02
C PRO A 18 12.62 -2.55 -3.95
N LYS A 19 12.55 -1.26 -4.16
CA LYS A 19 13.73 -0.39 -4.20
C LYS A 19 14.48 -0.37 -2.88
N LYS A 20 13.78 -0.60 -1.78
CA LYS A 20 14.36 -0.58 -0.43
C LYS A 20 14.33 -1.95 0.23
N ASP A 21 13.84 -2.95 -0.48
CA ASP A 21 13.64 -4.30 0.05
C ASP A 21 12.90 -4.24 1.39
N LEU A 22 11.87 -3.41 1.45
CA LEU A 22 11.08 -3.15 2.63
C LEU A 22 9.69 -3.75 2.45
N GLU A 23 9.23 -4.49 3.45
CA GLU A 23 7.88 -5.03 3.48
C GLU A 23 7.24 -4.70 4.82
N GLU A 24 6.10 -4.02 4.79
CA GLU A 24 5.39 -3.61 6.00
C GLU A 24 3.90 -3.81 5.84
N GLU A 25 3.25 -4.17 6.95
CA GLU A 25 1.80 -4.30 6.99
C GLU A 25 1.14 -2.93 7.04
N VAL A 26 0.01 -2.78 6.35
CA VAL A 26 -0.80 -1.56 6.42
C VAL A 26 -1.61 -1.61 7.72
N VAL A 27 -1.38 -0.66 8.60
CA VAL A 27 -2.05 -0.59 9.90
C VAL A 27 -3.22 0.39 9.92
N SER A 28 -3.27 1.29 8.94
CA SER A 28 -4.35 2.26 8.84
C SER A 28 -4.52 2.69 7.40
N GLU A 29 -5.74 3.05 7.02
CA GLU A 29 -5.99 3.62 5.71
C GLU A 29 -6.99 4.75 5.82
N ALA A 30 -6.81 5.79 4.98
CA ALA A 30 -7.71 6.92 4.89
C ALA A 30 -8.03 7.16 3.42
N GLU A 31 -9.28 7.54 3.14
CA GLU A 31 -9.66 7.90 1.78
C GLU A 31 -9.49 9.39 1.57
N THR A 32 -8.99 9.75 0.39
CA THR A 32 -8.85 11.14 -0.03
C THR A 32 -9.51 11.32 -1.39
N ALA A 33 -9.67 12.56 -1.83
CA ALA A 33 -10.24 12.86 -3.14
C ALA A 33 -9.42 12.25 -4.28
N ASP A 34 -8.12 12.08 -4.08
CA ASP A 34 -7.20 11.60 -5.10
C ASP A 34 -6.86 10.11 -4.97
N GLY A 35 -7.41 9.42 -4.00
CA GLY A 35 -7.13 8.01 -3.76
C GLY A 35 -7.16 7.65 -2.29
N LYS A 36 -6.13 6.93 -1.82
CA LYS A 36 -6.04 6.50 -0.43
C LYS A 36 -4.67 6.79 0.14
N ILE A 37 -4.61 6.97 1.46
CA ILE A 37 -3.35 7.06 2.18
C ILE A 37 -3.26 5.84 3.08
N TYR A 38 -2.21 5.04 2.89
CA TYR A 38 -1.92 3.89 3.74
C TYR A 38 -0.83 4.25 4.72
N THR A 39 -1.08 3.96 6.01
CA THR A 39 -0.06 4.07 7.04
C THR A 39 0.51 2.68 7.29
N LEU A 40 1.83 2.56 7.20
CA LEU A 40 2.52 1.29 7.38
C LEU A 40 2.92 1.11 8.84
N ALA A 41 3.20 -0.14 9.23
CA ALA A 41 3.58 -0.46 10.60
C ALA A 41 4.85 0.26 11.06
N ASN A 42 5.73 0.63 10.12
CA ASN A 42 6.96 1.38 10.42
C ASN A 42 6.76 2.90 10.51
N GLY A 43 5.51 3.37 10.35
CA GLY A 43 5.19 4.79 10.43
C GLY A 43 5.16 5.53 9.09
N TRP A 44 5.52 4.88 7.99
CA TRP A 44 5.45 5.52 6.67
C TRP A 44 4.00 5.73 6.26
N GLU A 45 3.75 6.85 5.59
CA GLU A 45 2.48 7.12 4.96
C GLU A 45 2.67 7.18 3.45
N LEU A 46 1.88 6.41 2.71
CA LEU A 46 1.96 6.33 1.26
C LEU A 46 0.64 6.77 0.65
N ALA A 47 0.71 7.75 -0.26
CA ALA A 47 -0.45 8.15 -1.04
C ALA A 47 -0.58 7.21 -2.23
N MET A 48 -1.71 6.51 -2.31
CA MET A 48 -2.01 5.57 -3.38
C MET A 48 -2.96 6.20 -4.38
N PRO A 49 -2.87 5.84 -5.67
CA PRO A 49 -3.83 6.32 -6.66
C PRO A 49 -5.21 5.70 -6.42
N VAL A 50 -6.22 6.25 -7.09
CA VAL A 50 -7.54 5.62 -7.10
C VAL A 50 -7.40 4.24 -7.76
N MET A 51 -7.89 3.21 -7.07
CA MET A 51 -7.81 1.83 -7.54
C MET A 51 -9.21 1.23 -7.59
N GLU A 52 -9.43 0.37 -8.57
CA GLU A 52 -10.71 -0.33 -8.71
C GLU A 52 -10.89 -1.37 -7.60
N GLU A 53 -12.12 -1.50 -7.15
CA GLU A 53 -12.50 -2.53 -6.19
C GLU A 53 -13.38 -3.57 -6.89
N PRO A 54 -13.21 -4.89 -6.63
CA PRO A 54 -12.18 -5.45 -5.75
C PRO A 54 -10.81 -5.45 -6.45
N MET A 55 -9.79 -5.25 -5.64
CA MET A 55 -8.41 -5.22 -6.11
C MET A 55 -7.90 -6.64 -6.32
N LYS A 56 -7.26 -6.88 -7.46
CA LYS A 56 -6.61 -8.16 -7.70
C LYS A 56 -5.21 -8.11 -7.09
N LEU A 57 -4.92 -9.02 -6.18
CA LEU A 57 -3.63 -9.09 -5.51
C LEU A 57 -2.90 -10.36 -5.94
N PRO A 58 -1.57 -10.31 -6.04
CA PRO A 58 -0.71 -9.13 -5.85
C PRO A 58 -0.85 -8.11 -6.98
N GLN A 59 -0.65 -6.86 -6.65
CA GLN A 59 -0.75 -5.77 -7.63
C GLN A 59 0.36 -4.75 -7.41
N THR A 60 0.97 -4.28 -8.49
CA THR A 60 1.97 -3.21 -8.44
C THR A 60 1.29 -1.88 -8.72
N VAL A 61 1.54 -0.91 -7.89
CA VAL A 61 0.98 0.44 -8.04
C VAL A 61 2.08 1.48 -7.87
N GLU A 62 1.82 2.67 -8.41
CA GLU A 62 2.69 3.81 -8.22
C GLU A 62 2.20 4.58 -7.00
N ALA A 63 3.03 4.67 -5.96
CA ALA A 63 2.69 5.35 -4.72
C ALA A 63 3.61 6.54 -4.50
N ARG A 64 3.18 7.48 -3.66
CA ARG A 64 3.99 8.63 -3.27
C ARG A 64 4.13 8.62 -1.76
N ARG A 65 5.36 8.69 -1.29
CA ARG A 65 5.62 8.80 0.15
C ARG A 65 5.35 10.23 0.62
N LEU A 66 4.59 10.35 1.68
CA LEU A 66 4.29 11.62 2.32
C LEU A 66 5.33 11.99 3.37
#